data_7e1dd5ef060e7eb6baefb3b5c1216add
#
_entry.id   7e1dd5ef060e7eb6baefb3b5c1216add
#
_cell.length_a   1.000
_cell.length_b   1.000
_cell.length_c   1.000
_cell.angle_alpha   90.00
_cell.angle_beta   90.00
_cell.angle_gamma   90.00
#
_symmetry.space_group_name_H-M   'P 1'
#
loop_
_entity.id
_entity.type
_entity.pdbx_description
1 polymer ?
#
loop_
_entity_poly.entity_id
_entity_poly.type
_entity_poly.pdbx_seq_one_letter_code
_entity_poly.pdbx_strand_id
1 'polypeptide(L)'
;MWKRVHLITLSEFFGLLASNPFLVLVMVLILGTIFVNGATDAANAIAEVVGTRSMDIDDAILMSVICNFVGLVAMTFISTAVADTISGMVDFGGDSHLAMIALAASTVGIVAWGVAAWIFGIPTSESHALIAGLTGSALAVSGGLDGVNMGEWVKVLYGLVLSTVLGYLAGWIIAKIIPIACANADRRKANNFFGRMQIAGAAGVALMHGAQDGQKFMSTAMLAIALSVGKTVGEMGGFPLWIEVLCAATMAIGTAIGGKKIIKKVGMEMVQLDKYQGFSASISATISLFIATVTGLPVSTTHTKTAAIMGAGAAKDIRSVNWGVCKEMVLTWIFTFPGCGLIGYVLAKLFLVIF
;
A
#
# COMPACT_ATOMS: atom_id res chain seq x y z
N MET A 1 -31.65 -6.64 19.59
CA MET A 1 -30.87 -7.73 20.22
C MET A 1 -29.52 -7.81 19.54
N TRP A 2 -28.49 -7.19 20.13
CA TRP A 2 -27.13 -7.18 19.56
C TRP A 2 -26.57 -8.60 19.66
N LYS A 3 -26.50 -9.34 18.54
CA LYS A 3 -25.67 -10.55 18.50
C LYS A 3 -24.23 -10.08 18.78
N ARG A 4 -23.66 -10.51 19.89
CA ARG A 4 -22.20 -10.37 20.11
C ARG A 4 -21.54 -11.16 18.99
N VAL A 5 -21.00 -10.47 18.00
CA VAL A 5 -20.22 -11.10 16.96
C VAL A 5 -18.92 -11.51 17.61
N HIS A 6 -18.63 -12.80 17.58
CA HIS A 6 -17.44 -13.36 18.24
C HIS A 6 -16.24 -13.16 17.33
N LEU A 7 -15.31 -12.30 17.73
CA LEU A 7 -14.02 -12.16 17.07
C LEU A 7 -13.21 -13.45 17.23
N ILE A 8 -12.63 -13.94 16.15
CA ILE A 8 -11.75 -15.11 16.20
C ILE A 8 -10.56 -14.87 17.12
N THR A 9 -10.38 -15.74 18.08
CA THR A 9 -9.24 -15.69 19.01
C THR A 9 -7.98 -16.29 18.36
N LEU A 10 -6.81 -15.94 18.90
CA LEU A 10 -5.54 -16.50 18.45
C LEU A 10 -5.51 -18.04 18.61
N SER A 11 -6.12 -18.57 19.69
CA SER A 11 -6.22 -20.02 19.92
C SER A 11 -7.06 -20.71 18.87
N GLU A 12 -8.23 -20.15 18.51
CA GLU A 12 -9.08 -20.68 17.44
C GLU A 12 -8.37 -20.64 16.08
N PHE A 13 -7.62 -19.59 15.81
CA PHE A 13 -6.82 -19.49 14.59
C PHE A 13 -5.76 -20.61 14.50
N PHE A 14 -5.02 -20.88 15.59
CA PHE A 14 -4.09 -22.00 15.60
C PHE A 14 -4.80 -23.36 15.44
N GLY A 15 -6.00 -23.51 15.98
CA GLY A 15 -6.84 -24.68 15.74
C GLY A 15 -7.20 -24.86 14.26
N LEU A 16 -7.57 -23.76 13.57
CA LEU A 16 -7.83 -23.77 12.13
C LEU A 16 -6.57 -24.11 11.31
N LEU A 17 -5.42 -23.57 11.65
CA LEU A 17 -4.15 -23.91 10.99
C LEU A 17 -3.81 -25.38 11.14
N ALA A 18 -4.01 -25.96 12.33
CA ALA A 18 -3.74 -27.37 12.59
C ALA A 18 -4.70 -28.31 11.81
N SER A 19 -5.94 -27.89 11.60
CA SER A 19 -6.95 -28.67 10.88
C SER A 19 -6.96 -28.45 9.36
N ASN A 20 -6.38 -27.33 8.86
CA ASN A 20 -6.41 -26.96 7.45
C ASN A 20 -5.00 -26.58 6.95
N PRO A 21 -4.19 -27.55 6.45
CA PRO A 21 -2.85 -27.27 5.91
C PRO A 21 -2.86 -26.29 4.73
N PHE A 22 -3.96 -26.23 3.96
CA PHE A 22 -4.07 -25.31 2.85
C PHE A 22 -4.19 -23.85 3.34
N LEU A 23 -4.89 -23.62 4.45
CA LEU A 23 -4.91 -22.31 5.11
C LEU A 23 -3.51 -21.87 5.54
N VAL A 24 -2.68 -22.79 6.04
CA VAL A 24 -1.28 -22.48 6.38
C VAL A 24 -0.52 -21.97 5.18
N LEU A 25 -0.64 -22.64 4.02
CA LEU A 25 -0.01 -22.21 2.78
C LEU A 25 -0.46 -20.82 2.37
N VAL A 26 -1.78 -20.58 2.34
CA VAL A 26 -2.36 -19.28 1.95
C VAL A 26 -1.89 -18.19 2.91
N MET A 27 -1.91 -18.41 4.21
CA MET A 27 -1.43 -17.43 5.21
C MET A 27 0.06 -17.11 5.03
N VAL A 28 0.90 -18.09 4.76
CA VAL A 28 2.34 -17.87 4.47
C VAL A 28 2.51 -17.02 3.22
N LEU A 29 1.74 -17.27 2.17
CA LEU A 29 1.77 -16.47 0.93
C LEU A 29 1.31 -15.03 1.18
N ILE A 30 0.24 -14.83 1.96
CA ILE A 30 -0.24 -13.50 2.32
C ILE A 30 0.79 -12.74 3.17
N LEU A 31 1.38 -13.39 4.17
CA LEU A 31 2.46 -12.79 4.94
C LEU A 31 3.68 -12.47 4.05
N GLY A 32 3.96 -13.30 3.06
CA GLY A 32 4.95 -13.02 2.01
C GLY A 32 4.63 -11.75 1.22
N THR A 33 3.38 -11.54 0.82
CA THR A 33 2.94 -10.29 0.16
C THR A 33 3.12 -9.07 1.06
N ILE A 34 2.74 -9.18 2.33
CA ILE A 34 2.90 -8.11 3.33
C ILE A 34 4.38 -7.76 3.52
N PHE A 35 5.23 -8.78 3.60
CA PHE A 35 6.68 -8.60 3.70
C PHE A 35 7.24 -7.87 2.48
N VAL A 36 6.88 -8.30 1.27
CA VAL A 36 7.32 -7.67 0.01
C VAL A 36 6.81 -6.23 -0.08
N ASN A 37 5.56 -5.96 0.29
CA ASN A 37 5.03 -4.59 0.35
C ASN A 37 5.86 -3.70 1.30
N GLY A 38 6.17 -4.19 2.49
CA GLY A 38 7.07 -3.49 3.42
C GLY A 38 8.45 -3.23 2.82
N ALA A 39 9.01 -4.19 2.07
CA ALA A 39 10.33 -4.09 1.47
C ALA A 39 10.39 -3.14 0.26
N THR A 40 9.28 -2.92 -0.43
CA THR A 40 9.20 -2.12 -1.66
C THR A 40 8.55 -0.76 -1.43
N ASP A 41 7.30 -0.74 -0.99
CA ASP A 41 6.50 0.48 -0.97
C ASP A 41 6.83 1.40 0.21
N ALA A 42 7.20 0.85 1.36
CA ALA A 42 7.61 1.65 2.51
C ALA A 42 8.82 2.55 2.24
N ALA A 43 9.68 2.15 1.30
CA ALA A 43 10.82 2.95 0.87
C ALA A 43 10.41 4.28 0.22
N ASN A 44 9.26 4.30 -0.46
CA ASN A 44 8.74 5.51 -1.09
C ASN A 44 8.37 6.58 -0.04
N ALA A 45 7.94 6.17 1.16
CA ALA A 45 7.55 7.08 2.22
C ALA A 45 8.70 7.97 2.72
N ILE A 46 9.95 7.48 2.64
CA ILE A 46 11.15 8.14 3.18
C ILE A 46 12.15 8.58 2.10
N ALA A 47 11.84 8.35 0.82
CA ALA A 47 12.79 8.60 -0.26
C ALA A 47 13.29 10.05 -0.32
N GLU A 48 12.40 11.04 -0.13
CA GLU A 48 12.77 12.46 -0.21
C GLU A 48 13.53 12.96 1.03
N VAL A 49 13.26 12.43 2.22
CA VAL A 49 14.00 12.85 3.44
C VAL A 49 15.44 12.38 3.39
N VAL A 50 15.69 11.23 2.78
CA VAL A 50 17.03 10.72 2.49
C VAL A 50 17.66 11.51 1.33
N GLY A 51 16.90 11.72 0.24
CA GLY A 51 17.37 12.44 -0.95
C GLY A 51 17.81 13.89 -0.67
N THR A 52 17.10 14.60 0.21
CA THR A 52 17.45 15.96 0.67
C THR A 52 18.51 15.99 1.76
N ARG A 53 19.00 14.83 2.20
CA ARG A 53 19.94 14.68 3.33
C ARG A 53 19.42 15.33 4.62
N SER A 54 18.12 15.26 4.87
CA SER A 54 17.52 15.70 6.11
C SER A 54 17.61 14.65 7.21
N MET A 55 17.75 13.36 6.83
CA MET A 55 17.92 12.22 7.72
C MET A 55 18.77 11.15 7.04
N ASP A 56 19.57 10.41 7.82
CA ASP A 56 20.34 9.28 7.33
C ASP A 56 19.41 8.11 6.96
N ILE A 57 19.85 7.26 6.03
CA ILE A 57 19.01 6.20 5.47
C ILE A 57 18.58 5.17 6.52
N ASP A 58 19.48 4.80 7.42
CA ASP A 58 19.19 3.77 8.43
C ASP A 58 18.21 4.30 9.50
N ASP A 59 18.37 5.57 9.91
CA ASP A 59 17.43 6.25 10.81
C ASP A 59 16.04 6.43 10.14
N ALA A 60 16.01 6.77 8.86
CA ALA A 60 14.79 6.92 8.09
C ALA A 60 14.05 5.57 7.96
N ILE A 61 14.76 4.48 7.74
CA ILE A 61 14.20 3.13 7.73
C ILE A 61 13.64 2.79 9.11
N LEU A 62 14.37 3.01 10.20
CA LEU A 62 13.88 2.75 11.55
C LEU A 62 12.61 3.56 11.87
N MET A 63 12.60 4.85 11.53
CA MET A 63 11.41 5.70 11.65
C MET A 63 10.24 5.12 10.85
N SER A 64 10.47 4.70 9.61
CA SER A 64 9.43 4.11 8.76
C SER A 64 8.89 2.80 9.33
N VAL A 65 9.74 1.92 9.86
CA VAL A 65 9.37 0.68 10.55
C VAL A 65 8.38 0.96 11.68
N ILE A 66 8.74 1.90 12.57
CA ILE A 66 7.90 2.26 13.72
C ILE A 66 6.59 2.90 13.26
N CYS A 67 6.67 3.85 12.32
CA CYS A 67 5.50 4.56 11.83
C CYS A 67 4.53 3.66 11.06
N ASN A 68 5.01 2.73 10.23
CA ASN A 68 4.17 1.74 9.55
C ASN A 68 3.43 0.84 10.55
N PHE A 69 4.14 0.35 11.57
CA PHE A 69 3.53 -0.47 12.61
C PHE A 69 2.42 0.28 13.34
N VAL A 70 2.76 1.48 13.83
CA VAL A 70 1.79 2.33 14.55
C VAL A 70 0.63 2.73 13.64
N GLY A 71 0.92 3.02 12.37
CA GLY A 71 -0.07 3.43 11.38
C GLY A 71 -1.16 2.38 11.15
N LEU A 72 -0.78 1.11 10.94
CA LEU A 72 -1.76 0.04 10.79
C LEU A 72 -2.60 -0.10 12.07
N VAL A 73 -1.97 -0.29 13.21
CA VAL A 73 -2.68 -0.54 14.48
C VAL A 73 -3.55 0.64 14.87
N ALA A 74 -3.01 1.86 14.93
CA ALA A 74 -3.77 3.02 15.38
C ALA A 74 -4.93 3.40 14.44
N MET A 75 -4.70 3.32 13.12
CA MET A 75 -5.74 3.71 12.16
C MET A 75 -6.84 2.67 12.02
N THR A 76 -6.59 1.39 12.28
CA THR A 76 -7.64 0.36 12.31
C THR A 76 -8.65 0.63 13.44
N PHE A 77 -8.22 1.19 14.58
CA PHE A 77 -9.15 1.64 15.62
C PHE A 77 -10.00 2.85 15.20
N ILE A 78 -9.53 3.66 14.25
CA ILE A 78 -10.25 4.86 13.79
C ILE A 78 -11.21 4.48 12.65
N SER A 79 -10.76 3.68 11.68
CA SER A 79 -11.55 3.30 10.52
C SER A 79 -11.00 2.02 9.88
N THR A 80 -11.87 1.06 9.59
CA THR A 80 -11.58 -0.16 8.81
C THR A 80 -12.04 -0.06 7.36
N ALA A 81 -12.49 1.12 6.94
CA ALA A 81 -13.18 1.30 5.66
C ALA A 81 -12.36 0.85 4.44
N VAL A 82 -11.03 0.97 4.48
CA VAL A 82 -10.14 0.47 3.41
C VAL A 82 -10.14 -1.06 3.39
N ALA A 83 -10.07 -1.70 4.56
CA ALA A 83 -10.10 -3.15 4.67
C ALA A 83 -11.45 -3.71 4.20
N ASP A 84 -12.55 -3.04 4.54
CA ASP A 84 -13.91 -3.43 4.13
C ASP A 84 -14.08 -3.33 2.61
N THR A 85 -13.54 -2.27 1.98
CA THR A 85 -13.54 -2.12 0.52
C THR A 85 -12.80 -3.28 -0.16
N ILE A 86 -11.63 -3.66 0.32
CA ILE A 86 -10.83 -4.75 -0.28
C ILE A 86 -11.52 -6.10 -0.11
N SER A 87 -12.06 -6.41 1.06
CA SER A 87 -12.79 -7.67 1.29
C SER A 87 -14.08 -7.76 0.48
N GLY A 88 -14.71 -6.62 0.18
CA GLY A 88 -15.91 -6.54 -0.63
C GLY A 88 -15.69 -6.50 -2.14
N MET A 89 -14.43 -6.45 -2.62
CA MET A 89 -14.12 -6.28 -4.06
C MET A 89 -14.39 -7.52 -4.90
N VAL A 90 -14.22 -8.70 -4.32
CA VAL A 90 -14.32 -9.98 -5.02
C VAL A 90 -15.25 -10.92 -4.28
N ASP A 91 -16.02 -11.67 -5.06
CA ASP A 91 -16.83 -12.80 -4.61
C ASP A 91 -16.35 -14.04 -5.38
N PHE A 92 -15.78 -14.97 -4.68
CA PHE A 92 -15.30 -16.22 -5.27
C PHE A 92 -16.42 -17.28 -5.38
N GLY A 93 -17.66 -16.91 -5.11
CA GLY A 93 -18.81 -17.83 -5.07
C GLY A 93 -18.92 -18.60 -3.75
N GLY A 94 -19.95 -19.44 -3.65
CA GLY A 94 -20.27 -20.15 -2.41
C GLY A 94 -19.36 -21.34 -2.06
N ASP A 95 -18.42 -21.72 -2.94
CA ASP A 95 -17.47 -22.81 -2.68
C ASP A 95 -16.19 -22.28 -2.05
N SER A 96 -16.06 -22.51 -0.76
CA SER A 96 -14.89 -22.06 0.03
C SER A 96 -13.57 -22.69 -0.44
N HIS A 97 -13.59 -23.88 -1.02
CA HIS A 97 -12.38 -24.54 -1.53
C HIS A 97 -11.87 -23.84 -2.78
N LEU A 98 -12.76 -23.58 -3.76
CA LEU A 98 -12.43 -22.84 -4.97
C LEU A 98 -11.96 -21.42 -4.64
N ALA A 99 -12.62 -20.76 -3.69
CA ALA A 99 -12.23 -19.44 -3.21
C ALA A 99 -10.82 -19.40 -2.61
N MET A 100 -10.48 -20.39 -1.80
CA MET A 100 -9.14 -20.51 -1.21
C MET A 100 -8.07 -20.77 -2.28
N ILE A 101 -8.36 -21.60 -3.29
CA ILE A 101 -7.46 -21.84 -4.43
C ILE A 101 -7.20 -20.54 -5.20
N ALA A 102 -8.27 -19.79 -5.49
CA ALA A 102 -8.17 -18.52 -6.19
C ALA A 102 -7.34 -17.49 -5.39
N LEU A 103 -7.54 -17.44 -4.07
CA LEU A 103 -6.79 -16.57 -3.19
C LEU A 103 -5.30 -16.95 -3.14
N ALA A 104 -4.98 -18.25 -3.07
CA ALA A 104 -3.61 -18.74 -3.16
C ALA A 104 -2.95 -18.35 -4.49
N ALA A 105 -3.65 -18.55 -5.60
CA ALA A 105 -3.14 -18.19 -6.92
C ALA A 105 -2.87 -16.68 -7.06
N SER A 106 -3.79 -15.84 -6.58
CA SER A 106 -3.62 -14.39 -6.60
C SER A 106 -2.40 -13.95 -5.79
N THR A 107 -2.24 -14.49 -4.58
CA THR A 107 -1.11 -14.14 -3.69
C THR A 107 0.24 -14.56 -4.26
N VAL A 108 0.34 -15.74 -4.90
CA VAL A 108 1.56 -16.14 -5.64
C VAL A 108 1.89 -15.14 -6.75
N GLY A 109 0.89 -14.70 -7.52
CA GLY A 109 1.08 -13.71 -8.59
C GLY A 109 1.55 -12.35 -8.06
N ILE A 110 0.98 -11.90 -6.95
CA ILE A 110 1.35 -10.64 -6.30
C ILE A 110 2.78 -10.68 -5.77
N VAL A 111 3.15 -11.77 -5.07
CA VAL A 111 4.53 -11.96 -4.56
C VAL A 111 5.53 -11.99 -5.72
N ALA A 112 5.23 -12.74 -6.79
CA ALA A 112 6.11 -12.83 -7.94
C ALA A 112 6.32 -11.47 -8.61
N TRP A 113 5.26 -10.67 -8.77
CA TRP A 113 5.33 -9.31 -9.30
C TRP A 113 6.15 -8.38 -8.42
N GLY A 114 5.87 -8.36 -7.10
CA GLY A 114 6.56 -7.51 -6.15
C GLY A 114 8.05 -7.85 -6.00
N VAL A 115 8.38 -9.15 -5.95
CA VAL A 115 9.79 -9.61 -5.92
C VAL A 115 10.51 -9.22 -7.20
N ALA A 116 9.89 -9.37 -8.37
CA ALA A 116 10.47 -8.93 -9.63
C ALA A 116 10.74 -7.41 -9.60
N ALA A 117 9.76 -6.61 -9.19
CA ALA A 117 9.90 -5.16 -9.05
C ALA A 117 11.03 -4.78 -8.08
N TRP A 118 11.14 -5.47 -6.95
CA TRP A 118 12.20 -5.26 -5.97
C TRP A 118 13.60 -5.58 -6.54
N ILE A 119 13.75 -6.70 -7.25
CA ILE A 119 15.03 -7.10 -7.88
C ILE A 119 15.49 -6.05 -8.90
N PHE A 120 14.57 -5.57 -9.73
CA PHE A 120 14.86 -4.56 -10.75
C PHE A 120 14.88 -3.12 -10.21
N GLY A 121 14.50 -2.89 -8.95
CA GLY A 121 14.42 -1.56 -8.34
C GLY A 121 13.40 -0.66 -9.00
N ILE A 122 12.30 -1.23 -9.50
CA ILE A 122 11.22 -0.49 -10.15
C ILE A 122 10.13 -0.20 -9.10
N PRO A 123 9.83 1.06 -8.80
CA PRO A 123 8.75 1.40 -7.88
C PRO A 123 7.41 1.08 -8.52
N THR A 124 6.83 -0.05 -8.12
CA THR A 124 5.50 -0.51 -8.50
C THR A 124 4.50 -0.18 -7.40
N SER A 125 3.24 -0.52 -7.60
CA SER A 125 2.20 -0.41 -6.59
C SER A 125 1.71 -1.80 -6.19
N GLU A 126 2.09 -2.24 -5.02
CA GLU A 126 1.62 -3.52 -4.46
C GLU A 126 0.10 -3.50 -4.23
N SER A 127 -0.49 -2.33 -3.95
CA SER A 127 -1.95 -2.17 -3.88
C SER A 127 -2.63 -2.51 -5.20
N HIS A 128 -2.06 -2.08 -6.34
CA HIS A 128 -2.60 -2.42 -7.66
C HIS A 128 -2.38 -3.88 -7.99
N ALA A 129 -1.22 -4.43 -7.62
CA ALA A 129 -0.93 -5.85 -7.78
C ALA A 129 -1.95 -6.71 -7.01
N LEU A 130 -2.25 -6.34 -5.75
CA LEU A 130 -3.26 -7.00 -4.92
C LEU A 130 -4.65 -6.97 -5.58
N ILE A 131 -5.13 -5.78 -5.92
CA ILE A 131 -6.45 -5.58 -6.52
C ILE A 131 -6.58 -6.34 -7.85
N ALA A 132 -5.58 -6.21 -8.72
CA ALA A 132 -5.56 -6.89 -10.00
C ALA A 132 -5.47 -8.41 -9.88
N GLY A 133 -4.60 -8.91 -8.98
CA GLY A 133 -4.43 -10.34 -8.72
C GLY A 133 -5.70 -10.99 -8.19
N LEU A 134 -6.35 -10.36 -7.19
CA LEU A 134 -7.64 -10.81 -6.66
C LEU A 134 -8.74 -10.83 -7.74
N THR A 135 -8.81 -9.74 -8.54
CA THR A 135 -9.79 -9.65 -9.62
C THR A 135 -9.55 -10.71 -10.70
N GLY A 136 -8.30 -10.91 -11.12
CA GLY A 136 -7.95 -11.91 -12.12
C GLY A 136 -8.31 -13.33 -11.67
N SER A 137 -8.05 -13.66 -10.41
CA SER A 137 -8.41 -14.97 -9.85
C SER A 137 -9.93 -15.12 -9.68
N ALA A 138 -10.66 -14.08 -9.29
CA ALA A 138 -12.12 -14.09 -9.23
C ALA A 138 -12.75 -14.32 -10.62
N LEU A 139 -12.26 -13.63 -11.65
CA LEU A 139 -12.68 -13.85 -13.04
C LEU A 139 -12.43 -15.29 -13.50
N ALA A 140 -11.33 -15.91 -13.06
CA ALA A 140 -11.01 -17.28 -13.39
C ALA A 140 -12.00 -18.28 -12.76
N VAL A 141 -12.40 -18.06 -11.52
CA VAL A 141 -13.33 -18.93 -10.80
C VAL A 141 -14.76 -18.73 -11.30
N SER A 142 -15.25 -17.50 -11.36
CA SER A 142 -16.62 -17.19 -11.79
C SER A 142 -16.89 -17.39 -13.28
N GLY A 143 -15.83 -17.44 -14.08
CA GLY A 143 -15.96 -17.52 -15.55
C GLY A 143 -16.41 -16.20 -16.22
N GLY A 144 -16.52 -15.10 -15.45
CA GLY A 144 -16.99 -13.80 -15.91
C GLY A 144 -16.87 -12.72 -14.85
N LEU A 145 -17.57 -11.60 -15.07
CA LEU A 145 -17.54 -10.43 -14.17
C LEU A 145 -18.38 -10.61 -12.89
N ASP A 146 -19.15 -11.68 -12.77
CA ASP A 146 -20.07 -11.89 -11.65
C ASP A 146 -19.34 -12.02 -10.29
N GLY A 147 -18.07 -12.47 -10.33
CA GLY A 147 -17.20 -12.53 -9.15
C GLY A 147 -16.53 -11.20 -8.79
N VAL A 148 -16.84 -10.09 -9.47
CA VAL A 148 -16.19 -8.80 -9.29
C VAL A 148 -17.21 -7.73 -8.91
N ASN A 149 -17.04 -7.12 -7.75
CA ASN A 149 -17.89 -6.02 -7.32
C ASN A 149 -17.47 -4.71 -8.00
N MET A 150 -18.18 -4.37 -9.08
CA MET A 150 -17.90 -3.16 -9.85
C MET A 150 -18.10 -1.87 -9.03
N GLY A 151 -18.94 -1.87 -7.99
CA GLY A 151 -19.11 -0.74 -7.10
C GLY A 151 -17.84 -0.43 -6.31
N GLU A 152 -17.16 -1.45 -5.80
CA GLU A 152 -15.86 -1.29 -5.12
C GLU A 152 -14.75 -0.93 -6.11
N TRP A 153 -14.78 -1.46 -7.32
CA TRP A 153 -13.86 -1.08 -8.40
C TRP A 153 -13.95 0.41 -8.77
N VAL A 154 -15.15 0.97 -8.79
CA VAL A 154 -15.35 2.41 -9.02
C VAL A 154 -14.64 3.24 -7.93
N LYS A 155 -14.71 2.82 -6.65
CA LYS A 155 -13.97 3.47 -5.56
C LYS A 155 -12.46 3.42 -5.79
N VAL A 156 -11.93 2.28 -6.25
CA VAL A 156 -10.50 2.13 -6.59
C VAL A 156 -10.08 3.11 -7.68
N LEU A 157 -10.84 3.19 -8.78
CA LEU A 157 -10.53 4.08 -9.90
C LEU A 157 -10.60 5.56 -9.47
N TYR A 158 -11.63 5.94 -8.72
CA TYR A 158 -11.72 7.28 -8.16
C TYR A 158 -10.56 7.58 -7.21
N GLY A 159 -10.27 6.65 -6.30
CA GLY A 159 -9.17 6.78 -5.35
C GLY A 159 -7.83 6.96 -6.06
N LEU A 160 -7.57 6.18 -7.10
CA LEU A 160 -6.35 6.24 -7.90
C LEU A 160 -6.15 7.62 -8.54
N VAL A 161 -7.16 8.08 -9.27
CA VAL A 161 -7.07 9.38 -9.98
C VAL A 161 -7.01 10.52 -8.97
N LEU A 162 -7.94 10.52 -8.01
CA LEU A 162 -8.07 11.61 -7.04
C LEU A 162 -6.82 11.77 -6.18
N SER A 163 -6.28 10.67 -5.62
CA SER A 163 -5.10 10.73 -4.75
C SER A 163 -3.84 11.17 -5.50
N THR A 164 -3.68 10.71 -6.75
CA THR A 164 -2.55 11.09 -7.60
C THR A 164 -2.63 12.59 -7.97
N VAL A 165 -3.80 13.05 -8.40
CA VAL A 165 -4.02 14.46 -8.75
C VAL A 165 -3.90 15.36 -7.52
N LEU A 166 -4.53 14.99 -6.40
CA LEU A 166 -4.43 15.76 -5.15
C LEU A 166 -3.00 15.80 -4.64
N GLY A 167 -2.28 14.68 -4.66
CA GLY A 167 -0.87 14.62 -4.27
C GLY A 167 -0.03 15.60 -5.08
N TYR A 168 -0.14 15.55 -6.41
CA TYR A 168 0.59 16.45 -7.30
C TYR A 168 0.23 17.92 -7.08
N LEU A 169 -1.05 18.26 -7.12
CA LEU A 169 -1.51 19.66 -7.02
C LEU A 169 -1.20 20.24 -5.64
N ALA A 170 -1.47 19.52 -4.56
CA ALA A 170 -1.16 19.99 -3.22
C ALA A 170 0.36 20.17 -3.02
N GLY A 171 1.18 19.22 -3.49
CA GLY A 171 2.64 19.33 -3.46
C GLY A 171 3.13 20.55 -4.22
N TRP A 172 2.58 20.80 -5.41
CA TRP A 172 2.90 21.96 -6.23
C TRP A 172 2.48 23.27 -5.56
N ILE A 173 1.25 23.35 -5.05
CA ILE A 173 0.69 24.55 -4.40
C ILE A 173 1.51 24.91 -3.15
N ILE A 174 1.74 23.93 -2.26
CA ILE A 174 2.47 24.17 -1.02
C ILE A 174 3.91 24.60 -1.32
N ALA A 175 4.58 23.96 -2.30
CA ALA A 175 5.93 24.32 -2.69
C ALA A 175 6.03 25.72 -3.36
N LYS A 176 4.93 26.21 -3.97
CA LYS A 176 4.84 27.61 -4.47
C LYS A 176 4.60 28.62 -3.36
N ILE A 177 3.80 28.28 -2.36
CA ILE A 177 3.43 29.20 -1.27
C ILE A 177 4.61 29.44 -0.32
N ILE A 178 5.36 28.40 0.04
CA ILE A 178 6.43 28.49 1.05
C ILE A 178 7.47 29.56 0.73
N PRO A 179 8.05 29.65 -0.49
CA PRO A 179 9.04 30.69 -0.80
C PRO A 179 8.47 32.10 -0.70
N ILE A 180 7.18 32.28 -1.02
CA ILE A 180 6.50 33.59 -0.92
C ILE A 180 6.29 33.95 0.56
N ALA A 181 5.79 33.02 1.36
CA ALA A 181 5.55 33.23 2.79
C ALA A 181 6.86 33.44 3.58
N CYS A 182 7.95 32.84 3.13
CA CYS A 182 9.25 32.91 3.78
C CYS A 182 10.23 33.89 3.09
N ALA A 183 9.75 34.78 2.22
CA ALA A 183 10.62 35.69 1.44
C ALA A 183 11.56 36.54 2.30
N ASN A 184 11.11 36.95 3.49
CA ASN A 184 11.89 37.75 4.44
C ASN A 184 12.58 36.92 5.54
N ALA A 185 12.47 35.58 5.50
CA ALA A 185 13.06 34.72 6.50
C ALA A 185 14.56 34.51 6.27
N ASP A 186 15.32 34.36 7.35
CA ASP A 186 16.72 33.94 7.26
C ASP A 186 16.81 32.56 6.59
N ARG A 187 17.53 32.50 5.47
CA ARG A 187 17.62 31.30 4.63
C ARG A 187 18.15 30.08 5.39
N ARG A 188 19.10 30.26 6.29
CA ARG A 188 19.69 29.17 7.07
C ARG A 188 18.70 28.62 8.09
N LYS A 189 17.99 29.53 8.78
CA LYS A 189 16.95 29.17 9.76
C LYS A 189 15.79 28.44 9.08
N ALA A 190 15.31 28.99 7.96
CA ALA A 190 14.24 28.38 7.16
C ALA A 190 14.63 26.97 6.66
N ASN A 191 15.85 26.80 6.14
CA ASN A 191 16.32 25.51 5.66
C ASN A 191 16.43 24.46 6.79
N ASN A 192 16.87 24.85 7.98
CA ASN A 192 16.93 23.98 9.14
C ASN A 192 15.52 23.63 9.65
N PHE A 193 14.59 24.59 9.65
CA PHE A 193 13.20 24.36 10.01
C PHE A 193 12.53 23.36 9.08
N PHE A 194 12.60 23.59 7.76
CA PHE A 194 12.00 22.69 6.78
C PHE A 194 12.66 21.31 6.75
N GLY A 195 13.97 21.20 7.05
CA GLY A 195 14.60 19.90 7.23
C GLY A 195 13.99 19.08 8.36
N ARG A 196 13.72 19.70 9.52
CA ARG A 196 13.05 19.04 10.65
C ARG A 196 11.56 18.72 10.34
N MET A 197 10.86 19.68 9.75
CA MET A 197 9.46 19.49 9.36
C MET A 197 9.28 18.41 8.29
N GLN A 198 10.24 18.24 7.40
CA GLN A 198 10.26 17.17 6.41
C GLN A 198 10.38 15.79 7.08
N ILE A 199 11.19 15.65 8.14
CA ILE A 199 11.27 14.40 8.91
C ILE A 199 9.90 14.05 9.50
N ALA A 200 9.23 15.02 10.13
CA ALA A 200 7.88 14.81 10.65
C ALA A 200 6.87 14.48 9.54
N GLY A 201 6.98 15.13 8.38
CA GLY A 201 6.16 14.81 7.20
C GLY A 201 6.39 13.39 6.67
N ALA A 202 7.65 12.96 6.58
CA ALA A 202 7.99 11.59 6.16
C ALA A 202 7.48 10.53 7.16
N ALA A 203 7.55 10.82 8.47
CA ALA A 203 6.93 10.00 9.50
C ALA A 203 5.41 9.90 9.29
N GLY A 204 4.74 11.03 8.96
CA GLY A 204 3.32 11.05 8.62
C GLY A 204 2.98 10.20 7.39
N VAL A 205 3.81 10.27 6.34
CA VAL A 205 3.62 9.42 5.14
C VAL A 205 3.80 7.94 5.49
N ALA A 206 4.82 7.59 6.27
CA ALA A 206 5.06 6.21 6.69
C ALA A 206 3.90 5.67 7.55
N LEU A 207 3.36 6.51 8.46
CA LEU A 207 2.18 6.17 9.25
C LEU A 207 0.96 5.92 8.35
N MET A 208 0.72 6.78 7.37
CA MET A 208 -0.38 6.60 6.41
C MET A 208 -0.16 5.43 5.45
N HIS A 209 1.08 5.10 5.12
CA HIS A 209 1.40 3.89 4.36
C HIS A 209 0.99 2.63 5.15
N GLY A 210 1.41 2.52 6.42
CA GLY A 210 0.97 1.43 7.30
C GLY A 210 -0.54 1.34 7.43
N ALA A 211 -1.22 2.48 7.56
CA ALA A 211 -2.68 2.55 7.61
C ALA A 211 -3.35 2.05 6.33
N GLN A 212 -2.92 2.52 5.17
CA GLN A 212 -3.51 2.17 3.88
C GLN A 212 -3.18 0.73 3.47
N ASP A 213 -1.91 0.42 3.34
CA ASP A 213 -1.48 -0.85 2.80
C ASP A 213 -1.59 -1.97 3.83
N GLY A 214 -1.33 -1.66 5.09
CA GLY A 214 -1.55 -2.61 6.18
C GLY A 214 -2.99 -3.10 6.25
N GLN A 215 -3.98 -2.21 6.14
CA GLN A 215 -5.41 -2.60 6.14
C GLN A 215 -5.79 -3.44 4.92
N LYS A 216 -5.25 -3.15 3.73
CA LYS A 216 -5.53 -3.94 2.52
C LYS A 216 -5.07 -5.39 2.67
N PHE A 217 -3.85 -5.58 3.13
CA PHE A 217 -3.30 -6.92 3.30
C PHE A 217 -3.86 -7.65 4.52
N MET A 218 -4.14 -6.93 5.61
CA MET A 218 -4.86 -7.48 6.77
C MET A 218 -6.25 -7.98 6.37
N SER A 219 -6.96 -7.24 5.53
CA SER A 219 -8.25 -7.65 4.98
C SER A 219 -8.16 -8.94 4.17
N THR A 220 -7.09 -9.08 3.36
CA THR A 220 -6.83 -10.31 2.60
C THR A 220 -6.54 -11.49 3.53
N ALA A 221 -5.84 -11.28 4.63
CA ALA A 221 -5.60 -12.32 5.63
C ALA A 221 -6.91 -12.74 6.35
N MET A 222 -7.76 -11.77 6.70
CA MET A 222 -9.09 -12.07 7.25
C MET A 222 -10.00 -12.77 6.24
N LEU A 223 -9.88 -12.43 4.95
CA LEU A 223 -10.61 -13.12 3.89
C LEU A 223 -10.22 -14.60 3.83
N ALA A 224 -8.94 -14.94 3.92
CA ALA A 224 -8.48 -16.33 3.97
C ALA A 224 -9.06 -17.09 5.17
N ILE A 225 -9.04 -16.47 6.35
CA ILE A 225 -9.60 -17.06 7.57
C ILE A 225 -11.12 -17.25 7.43
N ALA A 226 -11.84 -16.24 6.95
CA ALA A 226 -13.29 -16.31 6.76
C ALA A 226 -13.68 -17.41 5.79
N LEU A 227 -13.01 -17.51 4.64
CA LEU A 227 -13.22 -18.57 3.65
C LEU A 227 -12.95 -19.96 4.22
N SER A 228 -11.94 -20.12 5.09
CA SER A 228 -11.62 -21.41 5.71
C SER A 228 -12.72 -21.95 6.62
N VAL A 229 -13.62 -21.09 7.09
CA VAL A 229 -14.78 -21.44 7.93
C VAL A 229 -16.13 -21.25 7.22
N GLY A 230 -16.10 -20.99 5.90
CA GLY A 230 -17.32 -20.80 5.09
C GLY A 230 -18.11 -19.53 5.43
N LYS A 231 -17.42 -18.46 5.83
CA LYS A 231 -18.01 -17.17 6.21
C LYS A 231 -17.48 -16.03 5.35
N THR A 232 -18.18 -14.91 5.39
CA THR A 232 -17.67 -13.62 4.89
C THR A 232 -16.89 -12.89 5.96
N VAL A 233 -16.02 -11.94 5.57
CA VAL A 233 -15.26 -11.10 6.52
C VAL A 233 -16.20 -10.32 7.45
N GLY A 234 -17.36 -9.84 6.92
CA GLY A 234 -18.37 -9.13 7.72
C GLY A 234 -18.96 -9.99 8.84
N GLU A 235 -19.11 -11.31 8.62
CA GLU A 235 -19.61 -12.26 9.62
C GLU A 235 -18.57 -12.63 10.70
N MET A 236 -17.29 -12.32 10.47
CA MET A 236 -16.22 -12.54 11.44
C MET A 236 -16.16 -11.48 12.54
N GLY A 237 -16.95 -10.42 12.45
CA GLY A 237 -17.11 -9.41 13.49
C GLY A 237 -16.05 -8.32 13.53
N GLY A 238 -15.17 -8.27 12.57
CA GLY A 238 -14.11 -7.27 12.45
C GLY A 238 -12.71 -7.85 12.50
N PHE A 239 -11.74 -7.00 12.78
CA PHE A 239 -10.33 -7.36 12.77
C PHE A 239 -9.81 -7.50 14.21
N PRO A 240 -9.43 -8.72 14.66
CA PRO A 240 -8.87 -8.90 15.99
C PRO A 240 -7.44 -8.33 16.08
N LEU A 241 -7.10 -7.75 17.23
CA LEU A 241 -5.80 -7.07 17.46
C LEU A 241 -4.59 -7.96 17.13
N TRP A 242 -4.68 -9.28 17.35
CA TRP A 242 -3.56 -10.17 17.05
C TRP A 242 -3.21 -10.23 15.55
N ILE A 243 -4.22 -10.13 14.65
CA ILE A 243 -3.96 -10.12 13.20
C ILE A 243 -3.39 -8.76 12.77
N GLU A 244 -3.86 -7.67 13.38
CA GLU A 244 -3.29 -6.34 13.15
C GLU A 244 -1.79 -6.33 13.50
N VAL A 245 -1.45 -6.84 14.70
CA VAL A 245 -0.06 -6.93 15.15
C VAL A 245 0.77 -7.84 14.27
N LEU A 246 0.23 -9.00 13.85
CA LEU A 246 0.92 -9.93 12.94
C LEU A 246 1.24 -9.27 11.60
N CYS A 247 0.26 -8.64 10.98
CA CYS A 247 0.44 -7.94 9.70
C CYS A 247 1.40 -6.75 9.83
N ALA A 248 1.23 -5.93 10.89
CA ALA A 248 2.09 -4.78 11.15
C ALA A 248 3.55 -5.18 11.40
N ALA A 249 3.78 -6.24 12.18
CA ALA A 249 5.12 -6.76 12.43
C ALA A 249 5.76 -7.32 11.14
N THR A 250 5.00 -8.04 10.33
CA THR A 250 5.49 -8.59 9.05
C THR A 250 5.89 -7.47 8.09
N MET A 251 5.05 -6.43 7.95
CA MET A 251 5.35 -5.24 7.15
C MET A 251 6.59 -4.51 7.67
N ALA A 252 6.69 -4.34 8.98
CA ALA A 252 7.83 -3.68 9.64
C ALA A 252 9.14 -4.43 9.36
N ILE A 253 9.15 -5.76 9.42
CA ILE A 253 10.31 -6.58 9.08
C ILE A 253 10.69 -6.40 7.59
N GLY A 254 9.70 -6.40 6.69
CA GLY A 254 9.92 -6.12 5.27
C GLY A 254 10.57 -4.75 5.07
N THR A 255 10.05 -3.71 5.71
CA THR A 255 10.58 -2.34 5.66
C THR A 255 12.04 -2.27 6.13
N ALA A 256 12.39 -3.01 7.18
CA ALA A 256 13.76 -3.03 7.72
C ALA A 256 14.78 -3.65 6.74
N ILE A 257 14.36 -4.62 5.92
CA ILE A 257 15.25 -5.40 5.03
C ILE A 257 15.36 -4.76 3.64
N GLY A 258 14.27 -4.17 3.14
CA GLY A 258 14.16 -3.71 1.76
C GLY A 258 14.42 -2.22 1.55
N GLY A 259 14.24 -1.78 0.32
CA GLY A 259 13.99 -0.39 -0.01
C GLY A 259 15.16 0.46 -0.49
N LYS A 260 16.42 0.12 -0.22
CA LYS A 260 17.59 0.98 -0.58
C LYS A 260 17.65 1.34 -2.08
N LYS A 261 17.31 0.41 -2.98
CA LYS A 261 17.31 0.66 -4.45
C LYS A 261 16.19 1.64 -4.84
N ILE A 262 15.01 1.49 -4.26
CA ILE A 262 13.85 2.32 -4.54
C ILE A 262 14.03 3.72 -3.96
N ILE A 263 14.57 3.83 -2.74
CA ILE A 263 14.93 5.12 -2.13
C ILE A 263 15.84 5.92 -3.06
N LYS A 264 16.87 5.27 -3.66
CA LYS A 264 17.78 5.92 -4.61
C LYS A 264 17.03 6.42 -5.86
N LYS A 265 16.20 5.57 -6.47
CA LYS A 265 15.49 5.91 -7.71
C LYS A 265 14.50 7.06 -7.50
N VAL A 266 13.68 7.00 -6.47
CA VAL A 266 12.64 8.00 -6.18
C VAL A 266 13.21 9.26 -5.54
N GLY A 267 14.13 9.11 -4.58
CA GLY A 267 14.65 10.24 -3.80
C GLY A 267 15.80 11.00 -4.45
N MET A 268 16.52 10.39 -5.40
CA MET A 268 17.72 10.98 -5.97
C MET A 268 17.69 11.13 -7.50
N GLU A 269 17.06 10.18 -8.22
CA GLU A 269 17.10 10.14 -9.69
C GLU A 269 15.89 10.81 -10.33
N MET A 270 14.74 10.84 -9.64
CA MET A 270 13.51 11.40 -10.18
C MET A 270 13.46 12.93 -10.09
N VAL A 271 13.79 13.50 -8.93
CA VAL A 271 13.77 14.95 -8.69
C VAL A 271 14.80 15.31 -7.62
N GLN A 272 15.59 16.34 -7.88
CA GLN A 272 16.43 16.96 -6.85
C GLN A 272 15.64 18.01 -6.08
N LEU A 273 15.22 17.69 -4.88
CA LEU A 273 14.40 18.57 -4.05
C LEU A 273 15.22 19.40 -3.06
N ASP A 274 14.84 20.65 -2.87
CA ASP A 274 15.19 21.42 -1.69
C ASP A 274 14.39 20.91 -0.47
N LYS A 275 14.85 21.19 0.77
CA LYS A 275 14.19 20.69 1.99
C LYS A 275 12.74 21.15 2.13
N TYR A 276 12.40 22.38 1.74
CA TYR A 276 11.03 22.87 1.76
C TYR A 276 10.13 22.15 0.73
N GLN A 277 10.69 21.76 -0.42
CA GLN A 277 9.97 20.98 -1.42
C GLN A 277 9.72 19.55 -0.93
N GLY A 278 10.71 18.93 -0.28
CA GLY A 278 10.54 17.64 0.36
C GLY A 278 9.47 17.66 1.45
N PHE A 279 9.45 18.72 2.29
CA PHE A 279 8.36 18.95 3.23
C PHE A 279 7.00 19.08 2.52
N SER A 280 6.94 19.88 1.44
CA SER A 280 5.71 20.06 0.67
C SER A 280 5.19 18.74 0.11
N ALA A 281 6.07 17.90 -0.43
CA ALA A 281 5.72 16.58 -0.93
C ALA A 281 5.20 15.66 0.19
N SER A 282 5.88 15.65 1.34
CA SER A 282 5.48 14.80 2.47
C SER A 282 4.14 15.19 3.05
N ILE A 283 3.92 16.49 3.33
CA ILE A 283 2.66 16.93 3.96
C ILE A 283 1.47 16.74 3.00
N SER A 284 1.65 17.00 1.71
CA SER A 284 0.59 16.78 0.72
C SER A 284 0.23 15.30 0.57
N ALA A 285 1.22 14.42 0.53
CA ALA A 285 0.98 12.98 0.50
C ALA A 285 0.29 12.50 1.77
N THR A 286 0.74 12.93 2.96
CA THR A 286 0.13 12.57 4.26
C THR A 286 -1.35 12.95 4.29
N ILE A 287 -1.69 14.19 3.92
CA ILE A 287 -3.07 14.67 3.92
C ILE A 287 -3.92 13.88 2.90
N SER A 288 -3.41 13.68 1.69
CA SER A 288 -4.14 12.93 0.65
C SER A 288 -4.41 11.49 1.06
N LEU A 289 -3.41 10.82 1.65
CA LEU A 289 -3.55 9.45 2.15
C LEU A 289 -4.48 9.37 3.37
N PHE A 290 -4.42 10.34 4.28
CA PHE A 290 -5.32 10.40 5.43
C PHE A 290 -6.79 10.51 4.99
N ILE A 291 -7.08 11.44 4.07
CA ILE A 291 -8.43 11.60 3.52
C ILE A 291 -8.89 10.30 2.86
N ALA A 292 -8.06 9.68 2.04
CA ALA A 292 -8.38 8.41 1.39
C ALA A 292 -8.64 7.28 2.40
N THR A 293 -7.84 7.21 3.48
CA THR A 293 -8.01 6.18 4.53
C THR A 293 -9.34 6.33 5.25
N VAL A 294 -9.67 7.55 5.67
CA VAL A 294 -10.92 7.80 6.42
C VAL A 294 -12.16 7.62 5.53
N THR A 295 -12.04 7.93 4.24
CA THR A 295 -13.16 7.77 3.27
C THR A 295 -13.26 6.36 2.69
N GLY A 296 -12.37 5.44 3.08
CA GLY A 296 -12.39 4.05 2.61
C GLY A 296 -11.98 3.87 1.14
N LEU A 297 -11.25 4.84 0.57
CA LEU A 297 -10.72 4.73 -0.78
C LEU A 297 -9.38 3.97 -0.75
N PRO A 298 -9.29 2.77 -1.34
CA PRO A 298 -8.03 2.04 -1.42
C PRO A 298 -7.14 2.65 -2.51
N VAL A 299 -6.28 3.57 -2.11
CA VAL A 299 -5.38 4.30 -3.02
C VAL A 299 -3.99 3.69 -3.01
N SER A 300 -3.21 3.97 -4.06
CA SER A 300 -1.79 3.64 -4.09
C SER A 300 -0.98 4.70 -3.33
N THR A 301 -0.34 4.27 -2.27
CA THR A 301 0.59 5.10 -1.49
C THR A 301 1.78 5.55 -2.34
N THR A 302 2.30 4.66 -3.18
CA THR A 302 3.37 4.93 -4.15
C THR A 302 2.98 6.01 -5.16
N HIS A 303 1.79 5.93 -5.77
CA HIS A 303 1.32 6.93 -6.74
C HIS A 303 1.15 8.30 -6.08
N THR A 304 0.45 8.33 -4.95
CA THR A 304 0.18 9.58 -4.21
C THR A 304 1.48 10.28 -3.82
N LYS A 305 2.43 9.53 -3.26
CA LYS A 305 3.71 10.07 -2.82
C LYS A 305 4.58 10.53 -3.99
N THR A 306 4.70 9.70 -5.02
CA THR A 306 5.48 10.04 -6.22
C THR A 306 4.92 11.26 -6.93
N ALA A 307 3.59 11.35 -7.07
CA ALA A 307 2.94 12.52 -7.64
C ALA A 307 3.20 13.79 -6.82
N ALA A 308 3.17 13.68 -5.49
CA ALA A 308 3.47 14.79 -4.59
C ALA A 308 4.94 15.28 -4.74
N ILE A 309 5.89 14.35 -4.90
CA ILE A 309 7.29 14.67 -5.18
C ILE A 309 7.44 15.37 -6.54
N MET A 310 6.79 14.85 -7.58
CA MET A 310 6.79 15.49 -8.90
C MET A 310 6.18 16.90 -8.86
N GLY A 311 5.05 17.06 -8.17
CA GLY A 311 4.39 18.35 -8.01
C GLY A 311 5.27 19.38 -7.29
N ALA A 312 5.85 19.00 -6.15
CA ALA A 312 6.75 19.86 -5.39
C ALA A 312 8.02 20.23 -6.18
N GLY A 313 8.57 19.30 -6.95
CA GLY A 313 9.71 19.56 -7.84
C GLY A 313 9.38 20.52 -8.98
N ALA A 314 8.28 20.23 -9.70
CA ALA A 314 7.82 21.05 -10.81
C ALA A 314 7.40 22.48 -10.40
N ALA A 315 7.10 22.69 -9.12
CA ALA A 315 6.77 24.02 -8.60
C ALA A 315 7.93 25.02 -8.73
N LYS A 316 9.17 24.57 -8.62
CA LYS A 316 10.35 25.42 -8.81
C LYS A 316 10.68 25.60 -10.28
N ASP A 317 10.89 24.50 -10.97
CA ASP A 317 11.12 24.42 -12.42
C ASP A 317 10.65 23.06 -12.93
N ILE A 318 9.78 23.06 -13.94
CA ILE A 318 9.29 21.81 -14.55
C ILE A 318 10.42 20.95 -15.14
N ARG A 319 11.54 21.58 -15.49
CA ARG A 319 12.75 20.89 -16.01
C ARG A 319 13.58 20.21 -14.93
N SER A 320 13.32 20.51 -13.64
CA SER A 320 14.00 19.85 -12.51
C SER A 320 13.51 18.42 -12.29
N VAL A 321 12.37 18.06 -12.91
CA VAL A 321 11.79 16.71 -12.87
C VAL A 321 12.36 15.87 -14.02
N ASN A 322 12.90 14.71 -13.70
CA ASN A 322 13.31 13.73 -14.70
C ASN A 322 12.08 13.00 -15.28
N TRP A 323 11.49 13.59 -16.30
CA TRP A 323 10.29 13.05 -16.95
C TRP A 323 10.51 11.66 -17.60
N GLY A 324 11.76 11.29 -17.89
CA GLY A 324 12.11 9.94 -18.36
C GLY A 324 11.81 8.90 -17.28
N VAL A 325 12.29 9.12 -16.05
CA VAL A 325 12.01 8.26 -14.88
C VAL A 325 10.51 8.27 -14.55
N CYS A 326 9.86 9.44 -14.58
CA CYS A 326 8.42 9.54 -14.33
C CYS A 326 7.60 8.73 -15.33
N LYS A 327 7.95 8.79 -16.64
CA LYS A 327 7.30 8.00 -17.69
C LYS A 327 7.45 6.48 -17.44
N GLU A 328 8.65 6.04 -17.07
CA GLU A 328 8.91 4.64 -16.73
C GLU A 328 8.01 4.16 -15.56
N MET A 329 7.91 4.99 -14.53
CA MET A 329 7.04 4.70 -13.37
C MET A 329 5.56 4.62 -13.77
N VAL A 330 5.06 5.61 -14.52
CA VAL A 330 3.66 5.63 -14.98
C VAL A 330 3.35 4.42 -15.86
N LEU A 331 4.26 4.03 -16.75
CA LEU A 331 4.10 2.82 -17.56
C LEU A 331 4.03 1.57 -16.67
N THR A 332 4.91 1.46 -15.68
CA THR A 332 4.86 0.35 -14.70
C THR A 332 3.52 0.29 -13.99
N TRP A 333 2.99 1.42 -13.55
CA TRP A 333 1.69 1.49 -12.90
C TRP A 333 0.53 1.02 -13.78
N ILE A 334 0.54 1.42 -15.06
CA ILE A 334 -0.47 0.99 -16.04
C ILE A 334 -0.37 -0.51 -16.29
N PHE A 335 0.86 -1.04 -16.47
CA PHE A 335 1.06 -2.46 -16.75
C PHE A 335 0.87 -3.37 -15.53
N THR A 336 0.91 -2.85 -14.31
CA THR A 336 0.66 -3.65 -13.10
C THR A 336 -0.74 -4.26 -13.11
N PHE A 337 -1.78 -3.51 -13.53
CA PHE A 337 -3.15 -4.03 -13.56
C PHE A 337 -3.32 -5.22 -14.53
N PRO A 338 -3.05 -5.08 -15.84
CA PRO A 338 -3.19 -6.22 -16.76
C PRO A 338 -2.18 -7.33 -16.45
N GLY A 339 -0.96 -6.99 -16.01
CA GLY A 339 0.08 -7.97 -15.70
C GLY A 339 -0.31 -8.87 -14.53
N CYS A 340 -0.56 -8.29 -13.36
CA CYS A 340 -0.97 -9.06 -12.19
C CYS A 340 -2.34 -9.72 -12.35
N GLY A 341 -3.28 -9.05 -13.03
CA GLY A 341 -4.59 -9.62 -13.33
C GLY A 341 -4.48 -10.88 -14.19
N LEU A 342 -3.67 -10.83 -15.25
CA LEU A 342 -3.42 -12.00 -16.12
C LEU A 342 -2.72 -13.12 -15.36
N ILE A 343 -1.69 -12.79 -14.57
CA ILE A 343 -0.98 -13.80 -13.75
C ILE A 343 -1.95 -14.45 -12.76
N GLY A 344 -2.75 -13.66 -12.04
CA GLY A 344 -3.77 -14.17 -11.10
C GLY A 344 -4.79 -15.07 -11.81
N TYR A 345 -5.28 -14.67 -12.97
CA TYR A 345 -6.20 -15.47 -13.79
C TYR A 345 -5.59 -16.81 -14.23
N VAL A 346 -4.40 -16.76 -14.81
CA VAL A 346 -3.71 -17.97 -15.34
C VAL A 346 -3.37 -18.93 -14.21
N LEU A 347 -2.81 -18.41 -13.10
CA LEU A 347 -2.48 -19.25 -11.93
C LEU A 347 -3.73 -19.83 -11.28
N ALA A 348 -4.83 -19.08 -11.20
CA ALA A 348 -6.09 -19.61 -10.67
C ALA A 348 -6.62 -20.75 -11.56
N LYS A 349 -6.64 -20.58 -12.88
CA LYS A 349 -7.03 -21.66 -13.82
C LYS A 349 -6.13 -22.89 -13.67
N LEU A 350 -4.82 -22.68 -13.52
CA LEU A 350 -3.87 -23.78 -13.34
C LEU A 350 -4.11 -24.51 -12.02
N PHE A 351 -4.29 -23.77 -10.92
CA PHE A 351 -4.50 -24.35 -9.58
C PHE A 351 -5.84 -25.08 -9.48
N LEU A 352 -6.89 -24.58 -10.14
CA LEU A 352 -8.18 -25.28 -10.24
C LEU A 352 -8.12 -26.63 -11.01
N VAL A 353 -7.08 -26.87 -11.79
CA VAL A 353 -6.86 -28.16 -12.48
C VAL A 353 -6.01 -29.10 -11.61
N ILE A 354 -5.13 -28.55 -10.77
CA ILE A 354 -4.19 -29.31 -9.96
C ILE A 354 -4.80 -29.76 -8.61
N PHE A 355 -5.61 -28.88 -8.01
CA PHE A 355 -6.22 -29.04 -6.68
C PHE A 355 -7.74 -29.18 -6.75
#